data_5a10c39f2f5bd9fccd95afa1aa6949a4
#
_entry.id   5a10c39f2f5bd9fccd95afa1aa6949a4
#
_cell.length_a   1.000
_cell.length_b   1.000
_cell.length_c   1.000
_cell.angle_alpha   90.00
_cell.angle_beta   90.00
_cell.angle_gamma   90.00
#
_symmetry.space_group_name_H-M   'P 1'
#
loop_
_entity.id
_entity.type
_entity.pdbx_description
1 polymer ?
#
loop_
_entity_poly.entity_id
_entity_poly.type
_entity_poly.pdbx_seq_one_letter_code
_entity_poly.pdbx_strand_id
1 'polypeptide(L)'
;MKQYLDLVKHVLDNGTFKGDRTGTGTKSVFGYQMRFNLAEGFPLLTTKKVHLKSIIHELLWFLNGDTNVKYLQDNGVRIWNEWADADGNLGHIYGYQWRSWPDYEGGHIDQIKEVIDTIKNNPDSRRIIVNAWNVADIKNMNLPPCHAFFQFYVADGKLSLQLYQRSADTFLGVPFNIASYALLTMMVAQVCGLEPGDFVHTFGDVHIYNDHREQVELQLTRTPRRLPRMKINPDVKDIFSFRYEDFTLEDYDPYPTIKGKVSV
;
A
#
# COMPACT_ATOMS: atom_id res chain seq x y z
N MET A 1 -14.15 -4.20 -7.54
CA MET A 1 -13.45 -2.87 -7.58
C MET A 1 -14.40 -1.68 -7.70
N LYS A 2 -15.70 -1.90 -7.46
CA LYS A 2 -16.68 -0.81 -7.40
C LYS A 2 -16.34 0.20 -6.30
N GLN A 3 -15.84 -0.27 -5.16
CA GLN A 3 -15.44 0.56 -4.02
C GLN A 3 -14.47 1.70 -4.41
N TYR A 4 -13.51 1.41 -5.30
CA TYR A 4 -12.58 2.43 -5.78
C TYR A 4 -13.28 3.47 -6.68
N LEU A 5 -14.15 3.03 -7.58
CA LEU A 5 -14.92 3.97 -8.43
C LEU A 5 -15.87 4.82 -7.59
N ASP A 6 -16.48 4.25 -6.55
CA ASP A 6 -17.33 4.98 -5.61
C ASP A 6 -16.52 6.07 -4.86
N LEU A 7 -15.27 5.76 -4.45
CA LEU A 7 -14.36 6.75 -3.88
C LEU A 7 -14.05 7.87 -4.87
N VAL A 8 -13.66 7.54 -6.11
CA VAL A 8 -13.36 8.53 -7.16
C VAL A 8 -14.54 9.45 -7.37
N LYS A 9 -15.75 8.87 -7.54
CA LYS A 9 -16.98 9.63 -7.71
C LYS A 9 -17.28 10.51 -6.49
N HIS A 10 -17.10 9.97 -5.29
CA HIS A 10 -17.33 10.72 -4.04
C HIS A 10 -16.42 11.95 -3.95
N VAL A 11 -15.13 11.82 -4.28
CA VAL A 11 -14.20 12.97 -4.29
C VAL A 11 -14.58 14.00 -5.35
N LEU A 12 -14.98 13.54 -6.55
CA LEU A 12 -15.44 14.47 -7.62
C LEU A 12 -16.70 15.23 -7.24
N ASP A 13 -17.66 14.57 -6.60
CA ASP A 13 -18.95 15.17 -6.28
C ASP A 13 -18.88 16.06 -5.03
N ASN A 14 -18.16 15.64 -4.00
CA ASN A 14 -18.22 16.24 -2.65
C ASN A 14 -16.92 16.94 -2.22
N GLY A 15 -15.82 16.77 -2.98
CA GLY A 15 -14.53 17.33 -2.60
C GLY A 15 -14.47 18.85 -2.67
N THR A 16 -13.64 19.43 -1.82
CA THR A 16 -13.32 20.86 -1.78
C THR A 16 -11.99 21.12 -2.48
N PHE A 17 -11.88 22.24 -3.19
CA PHE A 17 -10.61 22.64 -3.79
C PHE A 17 -9.62 23.10 -2.72
N LYS A 18 -8.40 22.55 -2.77
CA LYS A 18 -7.29 22.91 -1.89
C LYS A 18 -6.01 23.12 -2.70
N GLY A 19 -5.22 24.10 -2.26
CA GLY A 19 -3.80 24.16 -2.64
C GLY A 19 -3.03 23.00 -2.01
N ASP A 20 -1.90 22.67 -2.60
CA ASP A 20 -0.97 21.66 -2.10
C ASP A 20 0.49 22.08 -2.30
N ARG A 21 1.42 21.32 -1.73
CA ARG A 21 2.85 21.58 -1.81
C ARG A 21 3.40 21.66 -3.25
N THR A 22 2.81 20.87 -4.16
CA THR A 22 3.25 20.81 -5.57
C THR A 22 2.78 21.99 -6.42
N GLY A 23 1.83 22.80 -5.92
CA GLY A 23 1.21 23.89 -6.65
C GLY A 23 0.21 23.46 -7.72
N THR A 24 -0.04 22.15 -7.91
CA THR A 24 -1.01 21.62 -8.88
C THR A 24 -2.45 21.89 -8.43
N GLY A 25 -2.69 21.87 -7.12
CA GLY A 25 -4.02 21.93 -6.52
C GLY A 25 -4.75 20.59 -6.59
N THR A 26 -5.67 20.42 -5.66
CA THR A 26 -6.43 19.18 -5.51
C THR A 26 -7.90 19.43 -5.28
N LYS A 27 -8.74 18.45 -5.61
CA LYS A 27 -10.08 18.30 -5.08
C LYS A 27 -10.05 17.20 -4.02
N SER A 28 -10.44 17.48 -2.78
CA SER A 28 -10.16 16.64 -1.62
C SER A 28 -11.39 16.47 -0.73
N VAL A 29 -11.52 15.27 -0.14
CA VAL A 29 -12.39 15.02 1.01
C VAL A 29 -11.55 14.56 2.20
N PHE A 30 -12.02 14.81 3.42
CA PHE A 30 -11.38 14.35 4.64
C PHE A 30 -12.18 13.23 5.28
N GLY A 31 -11.56 12.06 5.33
CA GLY A 31 -12.19 10.84 5.86
C GLY A 31 -12.97 10.08 4.80
N TYR A 32 -12.54 8.84 4.54
CA TYR A 32 -13.25 7.86 3.71
C TYR A 32 -12.76 6.46 4.06
N GLN A 33 -13.57 5.44 3.80
CA GLN A 33 -13.14 4.05 4.03
C GLN A 33 -13.66 3.14 2.92
N MET A 34 -12.80 2.23 2.47
CA MET A 34 -13.14 1.13 1.56
C MET A 34 -12.86 -0.20 2.25
N ARG A 35 -13.58 -1.24 1.83
CA ARG A 35 -13.37 -2.62 2.30
C ARG A 35 -13.34 -3.57 1.11
N PHE A 36 -12.37 -4.48 1.13
CA PHE A 36 -12.17 -5.50 0.11
C PHE A 36 -12.12 -6.87 0.79
N ASN A 37 -13.07 -7.74 0.45
CA ASN A 37 -13.04 -9.14 0.87
C ASN A 37 -12.06 -9.90 -0.03
N LEU A 38 -10.94 -10.35 0.54
CA LEU A 38 -9.88 -11.01 -0.24
C LEU A 38 -10.25 -12.42 -0.73
N ALA A 39 -11.34 -12.99 -0.22
CA ALA A 39 -11.89 -14.23 -0.76
C ALA A 39 -12.57 -14.06 -2.15
N GLU A 40 -12.94 -12.82 -2.52
CA GLU A 40 -13.54 -12.50 -3.82
C GLU A 40 -12.52 -12.36 -4.95
N GLY A 41 -11.24 -12.32 -4.63
CA GLY A 41 -10.13 -12.16 -5.55
C GLY A 41 -9.13 -11.10 -5.10
N PHE A 42 -8.05 -10.96 -5.86
CA PHE A 42 -7.02 -9.96 -5.58
C PHE A 42 -7.45 -8.58 -6.07
N PRO A 43 -7.51 -7.55 -5.19
CA PRO A 43 -8.07 -6.24 -5.54
C PRO A 43 -7.08 -5.39 -6.37
N LEU A 44 -6.72 -5.86 -7.55
CA LEU A 44 -5.97 -5.13 -8.56
C LEU A 44 -6.94 -4.51 -9.56
N LEU A 45 -6.88 -3.19 -9.75
CA LEU A 45 -7.81 -2.48 -10.62
C LEU A 45 -7.87 -3.06 -12.02
N THR A 46 -9.09 -3.23 -12.55
CA THR A 46 -9.33 -3.65 -13.94
C THR A 46 -9.76 -2.49 -14.84
N THR A 47 -10.22 -1.36 -14.27
CA THR A 47 -10.62 -0.17 -15.03
C THR A 47 -9.44 0.61 -15.64
N LYS A 48 -8.24 0.33 -15.21
CA LYS A 48 -6.97 0.64 -15.88
C LYS A 48 -5.93 -0.40 -15.50
N LYS A 49 -4.97 -0.66 -16.39
CA LYS A 49 -3.84 -1.55 -16.09
C LYS A 49 -2.95 -0.93 -15.02
N VAL A 50 -2.64 -1.70 -13.99
CA VAL A 50 -1.74 -1.33 -12.89
C VAL A 50 -0.45 -2.17 -13.00
N HIS A 51 0.70 -1.56 -12.70
CA HIS A 51 2.02 -2.19 -12.86
C HIS A 51 2.37 -3.02 -11.62
N LEU A 52 1.87 -4.27 -11.56
CA LEU A 52 2.04 -5.18 -10.42
C LEU A 52 3.51 -5.44 -10.05
N LYS A 53 4.40 -5.52 -11.04
CA LYS A 53 5.83 -5.72 -10.78
C LYS A 53 6.41 -4.69 -9.82
N SER A 54 6.07 -3.41 -10.02
CA SER A 54 6.52 -2.34 -9.11
C SER A 54 5.96 -2.52 -7.70
N ILE A 55 4.70 -2.93 -7.58
CA ILE A 55 4.04 -3.15 -6.29
C ILE A 55 4.72 -4.27 -5.50
N ILE A 56 5.00 -5.40 -6.14
CA ILE A 56 5.66 -6.54 -5.48
C ILE A 56 7.06 -6.16 -5.04
N HIS A 57 7.88 -5.57 -5.92
CA HIS A 57 9.25 -5.18 -5.56
C HIS A 57 9.29 -4.13 -4.46
N GLU A 58 8.38 -3.14 -4.48
CA GLU A 58 8.28 -2.14 -3.41
C GLU A 58 7.94 -2.78 -2.07
N LEU A 59 6.96 -3.69 -2.04
CA LEU A 59 6.58 -4.38 -0.80
C LEU A 59 7.72 -5.24 -0.25
N LEU A 60 8.41 -5.99 -1.10
CA LEU A 60 9.60 -6.77 -0.70
C LEU A 60 10.73 -5.88 -0.19
N TRP A 61 10.92 -4.73 -0.82
CA TRP A 61 11.91 -3.73 -0.40
C TRP A 61 11.59 -3.16 0.98
N PHE A 62 10.32 -2.83 1.28
CA PHE A 62 9.89 -2.44 2.63
C PHE A 62 10.13 -3.56 3.65
N LEU A 63 9.76 -4.79 3.33
CA LEU A 63 9.93 -5.95 4.22
C LEU A 63 11.41 -6.29 4.49
N ASN A 64 12.30 -5.95 3.57
CA ASN A 64 13.74 -6.08 3.79
C ASN A 64 14.34 -4.93 4.63
N GLY A 65 13.55 -3.93 5.01
CA GLY A 65 14.02 -2.77 5.77
C GLY A 65 14.91 -1.82 4.97
N ASP A 66 14.94 -1.99 3.65
CA ASP A 66 15.77 -1.18 2.76
C ASP A 66 15.12 0.18 2.46
N THR A 67 15.95 1.20 2.31
CA THR A 67 15.56 2.59 2.01
C THR A 67 16.39 3.21 0.89
N ASN A 68 17.26 2.42 0.24
CA ASN A 68 17.99 2.83 -0.95
C ASN A 68 17.32 2.30 -2.21
N VAL A 69 17.15 3.16 -3.23
CA VAL A 69 16.44 2.82 -4.47
C VAL A 69 17.17 1.85 -5.38
N LYS A 70 18.45 1.50 -5.06
CA LYS A 70 19.25 0.62 -5.92
C LYS A 70 18.58 -0.72 -6.20
N TYR A 71 18.04 -1.40 -5.19
CA TYR A 71 17.31 -2.65 -5.39
C TYR A 71 16.14 -2.48 -6.36
N LEU A 72 15.37 -1.40 -6.21
CA LEU A 72 14.24 -1.11 -7.09
C LEU A 72 14.70 -0.86 -8.53
N GLN A 73 15.75 -0.07 -8.72
CA GLN A 73 16.31 0.25 -10.03
C GLN A 73 16.89 -0.99 -10.71
N ASP A 74 17.61 -1.85 -9.99
CA ASP A 74 18.17 -3.11 -10.52
C ASP A 74 17.05 -4.05 -11.01
N ASN A 75 15.82 -3.92 -10.47
CA ASN A 75 14.65 -4.66 -10.91
C ASN A 75 13.75 -3.88 -11.90
N GLY A 76 14.20 -2.72 -12.39
CA GLY A 76 13.48 -1.91 -13.37
C GLY A 76 12.32 -1.10 -12.79
N VAL A 77 12.30 -0.88 -11.46
CA VAL A 77 11.29 -0.10 -10.74
C VAL A 77 11.87 1.27 -10.41
N ARG A 78 11.16 2.34 -10.79
CA ARG A 78 11.63 3.72 -10.69
C ARG A 78 10.69 4.65 -9.93
N ILE A 79 9.70 4.10 -9.25
CA ILE A 79 8.62 4.87 -8.59
C ILE A 79 9.11 5.75 -7.42
N TRP A 80 10.33 5.57 -6.95
CA TRP A 80 10.92 6.33 -5.85
C TRP A 80 12.09 7.24 -6.27
N ASN A 81 12.49 7.24 -7.55
CA ASN A 81 13.69 7.96 -8.02
C ASN A 81 13.63 9.47 -7.75
N GLU A 82 12.45 10.08 -7.82
CA GLU A 82 12.27 11.53 -7.72
C GLU A 82 12.50 12.06 -6.29
N TRP A 83 12.44 11.18 -5.28
CA TRP A 83 12.65 11.54 -3.87
C TRP A 83 14.00 11.08 -3.32
N ALA A 84 14.73 10.25 -4.07
CA ALA A 84 16.06 9.79 -3.66
C ALA A 84 17.10 10.90 -3.77
N ASP A 85 18.05 10.91 -2.83
CA ASP A 85 19.23 11.74 -2.92
C ASP A 85 20.21 11.25 -4.01
N ALA A 86 21.36 11.93 -4.15
CA ALA A 86 22.37 11.60 -5.16
C ALA A 86 22.95 10.17 -5.00
N ASP A 87 22.94 9.63 -3.79
CA ASP A 87 23.42 8.28 -3.47
C ASP A 87 22.30 7.23 -3.49
N GLY A 88 21.07 7.64 -3.84
CA GLY A 88 19.90 6.78 -3.93
C GLY A 88 19.18 6.54 -2.60
N ASN A 89 19.50 7.27 -1.55
CA ASN A 89 18.88 7.10 -0.24
C ASN A 89 17.62 7.95 -0.09
N LEU A 90 16.66 7.42 0.67
CA LEU A 90 15.39 8.06 0.99
C LEU A 90 15.24 8.45 2.46
N GLY A 91 16.27 8.17 3.27
CA GLY A 91 16.21 8.36 4.71
C GLY A 91 15.41 7.26 5.43
N HIS A 92 14.95 7.54 6.64
CA HIS A 92 14.34 6.56 7.53
C HIS A 92 12.86 6.28 7.22
N ILE A 93 12.52 6.08 5.94
CA ILE A 93 11.14 5.83 5.50
C ILE A 93 10.69 4.39 5.81
N TYR A 94 9.48 4.06 5.46
CA TYR A 94 8.73 2.80 5.63
C TYR A 94 9.54 1.57 6.09
N GLY A 95 10.44 1.05 5.26
CA GLY A 95 11.21 -0.16 5.58
C GLY A 95 12.06 -0.03 6.82
N TYR A 96 12.69 1.14 7.02
CA TYR A 96 13.46 1.41 8.23
C TYR A 96 12.55 1.39 9.47
N GLN A 97 11.43 2.11 9.44
CA GLN A 97 10.51 2.15 10.58
C GLN A 97 9.88 0.79 10.87
N TRP A 98 9.54 0.01 9.83
CA TRP A 98 8.94 -1.31 9.99
C TRP A 98 9.88 -2.32 10.63
N ARG A 99 11.18 -2.26 10.29
CA ARG A 99 12.15 -3.29 10.60
C ARG A 99 13.21 -2.87 11.62
N SER A 100 13.37 -1.58 11.88
CA SER A 100 14.45 -1.04 12.70
C SER A 100 14.05 0.24 13.43
N TRP A 101 12.86 0.25 14.03
CA TRP A 101 12.38 1.38 14.83
C TRP A 101 13.30 1.62 16.03
N PRO A 102 13.90 2.82 16.21
CA PRO A 102 14.78 3.10 17.34
C PRO A 102 14.05 2.99 18.68
N ASP A 103 14.64 2.28 19.64
CA ASP A 103 14.15 2.24 21.03
C ASP A 103 14.89 3.24 21.92
N TYR A 104 14.43 3.38 23.17
CA TYR A 104 15.02 4.31 24.13
C TYR A 104 16.32 3.80 24.76
N GLU A 105 16.68 2.53 24.58
CA GLU A 105 17.86 1.89 25.14
C GLU A 105 19.02 1.82 24.13
N GLY A 106 18.83 2.41 22.94
CA GLY A 106 19.82 2.42 21.86
C GLY A 106 19.79 1.16 20.98
N GLY A 107 18.76 0.34 21.13
CA GLY A 107 18.46 -0.79 20.26
C GLY A 107 17.45 -0.44 19.17
N HIS A 108 16.90 -1.48 18.54
CA HIS A 108 15.92 -1.36 17.48
C HIS A 108 14.81 -2.42 17.62
N ILE A 109 13.60 -2.03 17.24
CA ILE A 109 12.41 -2.88 17.25
C ILE A 109 12.07 -3.27 15.81
N ASP A 110 11.97 -4.58 15.56
CA ASP A 110 11.45 -5.12 14.31
C ASP A 110 9.93 -5.33 14.44
N GLN A 111 9.15 -4.32 14.04
CA GLN A 111 7.70 -4.33 14.18
C GLN A 111 7.05 -5.46 13.36
N ILE A 112 7.60 -5.80 12.18
CA ILE A 112 7.04 -6.89 11.35
C ILE A 112 7.22 -8.23 12.04
N LYS A 113 8.41 -8.48 12.61
CA LYS A 113 8.64 -9.70 13.39
C LYS A 113 7.71 -9.78 14.61
N GLU A 114 7.56 -8.69 15.35
CA GLU A 114 6.69 -8.65 16.53
C GLU A 114 5.22 -8.92 16.20
N VAL A 115 4.68 -8.35 15.12
CA VAL A 115 3.28 -8.62 14.75
C VAL A 115 3.08 -10.06 14.29
N ILE A 116 4.03 -10.66 13.56
CA ILE A 116 3.98 -12.08 13.18
C ILE A 116 3.98 -12.97 14.43
N ASP A 117 4.89 -12.71 15.36
CA ASP A 117 4.98 -13.46 16.63
C ASP A 117 3.68 -13.29 17.46
N THR A 118 3.10 -12.09 17.49
CA THR A 118 1.85 -11.82 18.20
C THR A 118 0.66 -12.54 17.55
N ILE A 119 0.54 -12.50 16.21
CA ILE A 119 -0.55 -13.22 15.49
C ILE A 119 -0.50 -14.73 15.80
N LYS A 120 0.72 -15.31 15.84
CA LYS A 120 0.90 -16.76 16.11
C LYS A 120 0.62 -17.14 17.56
N ASN A 121 0.99 -16.31 18.51
CA ASN A 121 0.99 -16.67 19.94
C ASN A 121 -0.16 -16.04 20.73
N ASN A 122 -0.73 -14.93 20.27
CA ASN A 122 -1.83 -14.19 20.90
C ASN A 122 -2.71 -13.52 19.85
N PRO A 123 -3.43 -14.29 19.02
CA PRO A 123 -4.23 -13.75 17.89
C PRO A 123 -5.35 -12.80 18.34
N ASP A 124 -5.82 -12.89 19.57
CA ASP A 124 -6.88 -12.01 20.12
C ASP A 124 -6.36 -10.64 20.56
N SER A 125 -5.06 -10.38 20.42
CA SER A 125 -4.45 -9.09 20.77
C SER A 125 -5.04 -7.95 19.93
N ARG A 126 -5.32 -6.82 20.58
CA ARG A 126 -5.72 -5.56 19.94
C ARG A 126 -4.53 -4.63 19.68
N ARG A 127 -3.30 -5.13 19.84
CA ARG A 127 -2.04 -4.39 19.73
C ARG A 127 -1.18 -4.85 18.55
N ILE A 128 -1.78 -5.47 17.54
CA ILE A 128 -1.08 -5.97 16.36
C ILE A 128 -0.97 -4.83 15.36
N ILE A 129 -0.06 -3.90 15.62
CA ILE A 129 0.07 -2.63 14.90
C ILE A 129 1.50 -2.47 14.38
N VAL A 130 1.62 -1.96 13.14
CA VAL A 130 2.87 -1.47 12.56
C VAL A 130 2.71 0.02 12.27
N ASN A 131 3.64 0.83 12.76
CA ASN A 131 3.61 2.27 12.63
C ASN A 131 4.85 2.76 11.86
N ALA A 132 4.63 3.54 10.79
CA ALA A 132 5.70 4.19 10.04
C ALA A 132 5.84 5.68 10.40
N TRP A 133 4.85 6.26 11.09
CA TRP A 133 4.85 7.68 11.47
C TRP A 133 5.63 7.89 12.77
N ASN A 134 6.94 7.98 12.67
CA ASN A 134 7.83 8.27 13.80
C ASN A 134 8.07 9.79 13.89
N VAL A 135 7.37 10.46 14.81
CA VAL A 135 7.42 11.93 14.95
C VAL A 135 8.83 12.45 15.17
N ALA A 136 9.67 11.72 15.92
CA ALA A 136 11.05 12.12 16.19
C ALA A 136 11.95 12.03 14.94
N ASP A 137 11.56 11.22 13.95
CA ASP A 137 12.38 10.87 12.79
C ASP A 137 11.88 11.46 11.46
N ILE A 138 10.74 12.13 11.45
CA ILE A 138 10.13 12.73 10.25
C ILE A 138 11.11 13.62 9.47
N LYS A 139 11.94 14.39 10.18
CA LYS A 139 12.95 15.26 9.56
C LYS A 139 14.07 14.52 8.82
N ASN A 140 14.24 13.24 9.08
CA ASN A 140 15.23 12.35 8.44
C ASN A 140 14.64 11.56 7.28
N MET A 141 13.44 11.89 6.82
CA MET A 141 12.72 11.25 5.73
C MET A 141 12.61 12.22 4.55
N ASN A 142 13.04 11.78 3.36
CA ASN A 142 12.90 12.60 2.15
C ASN A 142 11.41 12.74 1.74
N LEU A 143 10.58 11.74 2.09
CA LEU A 143 9.13 11.80 1.95
C LEU A 143 8.47 11.17 3.19
N PRO A 144 7.81 11.95 4.06
CA PRO A 144 7.08 11.41 5.20
C PRO A 144 5.98 10.43 4.79
N PRO A 145 5.78 9.32 5.55
CA PRO A 145 4.88 8.24 5.17
C PRO A 145 3.45 8.71 4.94
N CYS A 146 2.89 8.43 3.76
CA CYS A 146 1.48 8.63 3.43
C CYS A 146 0.60 7.55 4.06
N HIS A 147 0.94 6.26 3.87
CA HIS A 147 0.33 5.14 4.57
C HIS A 147 1.03 4.96 5.92
N ALA A 148 0.46 5.63 6.94
CA ALA A 148 1.14 5.97 8.18
C ALA A 148 1.22 4.79 9.17
N PHE A 149 0.15 4.00 9.30
CA PHE A 149 0.16 2.80 10.11
C PHE A 149 -0.93 1.81 9.68
N PHE A 150 -0.77 0.56 10.10
CA PHE A 150 -1.78 -0.47 9.86
C PHE A 150 -1.89 -1.41 11.06
N GLN A 151 -3.07 -2.03 11.17
CA GLN A 151 -3.41 -2.96 12.24
C GLN A 151 -3.94 -4.25 11.66
N PHE A 152 -3.52 -5.38 12.24
CA PHE A 152 -4.07 -6.68 11.94
C PHE A 152 -5.16 -7.08 12.93
N TYR A 153 -6.07 -7.91 12.44
CA TYR A 153 -7.17 -8.48 13.20
C TYR A 153 -7.40 -9.93 12.81
N VAL A 154 -7.46 -10.82 13.80
CA VAL A 154 -7.71 -12.25 13.59
C VAL A 154 -9.09 -12.61 14.12
N ALA A 155 -9.91 -13.24 13.29
CA ALA A 155 -11.19 -13.80 13.67
C ALA A 155 -11.57 -14.94 12.74
N ASP A 156 -12.21 -15.99 13.28
CA ASP A 156 -12.73 -17.13 12.51
C ASP A 156 -11.69 -17.76 11.57
N GLY A 157 -10.44 -17.86 12.02
CA GLY A 157 -9.32 -18.40 11.24
C GLY A 157 -8.86 -17.51 10.08
N LYS A 158 -9.27 -16.25 10.03
CA LYS A 158 -8.94 -15.28 8.99
C LYS A 158 -8.15 -14.10 9.55
N LEU A 159 -7.22 -13.61 8.73
CA LEU A 159 -6.45 -12.39 8.99
C LEU A 159 -6.98 -11.24 8.15
N SER A 160 -7.36 -10.16 8.80
CA SER A 160 -7.71 -8.89 8.16
C SER A 160 -6.68 -7.81 8.51
N LEU A 161 -6.57 -6.80 7.64
CA LEU A 161 -5.69 -5.66 7.84
C LEU A 161 -6.46 -4.36 7.60
N GLN A 162 -6.31 -3.39 8.50
CA GLN A 162 -6.79 -2.02 8.29
C GLN A 162 -5.60 -1.08 8.18
N LEU A 163 -5.53 -0.35 7.07
CA LEU A 163 -4.56 0.71 6.81
C LEU A 163 -5.18 2.08 7.10
N TYR A 164 -4.44 2.95 7.80
CA TYR A 164 -4.70 4.39 7.79
C TYR A 164 -3.70 5.11 6.88
N GLN A 165 -4.22 5.73 5.83
CA GLN A 165 -3.46 6.55 4.89
C GLN A 165 -3.82 8.02 5.08
N ARG A 166 -2.87 8.82 5.60
CA ARG A 166 -3.11 10.23 5.95
C ARG A 166 -3.28 11.14 4.73
N SER A 167 -2.67 10.76 3.62
CA SER A 167 -2.67 11.51 2.35
C SER A 167 -2.71 10.52 1.19
N ALA A 168 -3.64 10.68 0.26
CA ALA A 168 -3.89 9.68 -0.77
C ALA A 168 -4.23 10.31 -2.12
N ASP A 169 -3.28 10.25 -3.07
CA ASP A 169 -3.54 10.48 -4.49
C ASP A 169 -4.42 9.36 -5.03
N THR A 170 -5.68 9.69 -5.29
CA THR A 170 -6.70 8.71 -5.69
C THR A 170 -6.38 8.07 -7.02
N PHE A 171 -5.75 8.78 -7.95
CA PHE A 171 -5.54 8.27 -9.31
C PHE A 171 -4.28 7.41 -9.46
N LEU A 172 -3.12 7.86 -8.97
CA LEU A 172 -1.86 7.12 -9.10
C LEU A 172 -1.56 6.25 -7.87
N GLY A 173 -1.67 6.83 -6.66
CA GLY A 173 -1.23 6.16 -5.44
C GLY A 173 -2.18 5.10 -4.92
N VAL A 174 -3.46 5.42 -4.77
CA VAL A 174 -4.46 4.52 -4.16
C VAL A 174 -4.53 3.13 -4.81
N PRO A 175 -4.51 2.99 -6.16
CA PRO A 175 -4.49 1.66 -6.80
C PRO A 175 -3.30 0.79 -6.40
N PHE A 176 -2.11 1.40 -6.25
CA PHE A 176 -0.90 0.72 -5.77
C PHE A 176 -1.04 0.30 -4.31
N ASN A 177 -1.53 1.21 -3.46
CA ASN A 177 -1.68 0.95 -2.03
C ASN A 177 -2.71 -0.16 -1.75
N ILE A 178 -3.84 -0.20 -2.47
CA ILE A 178 -4.84 -1.28 -2.36
C ILE A 178 -4.15 -2.64 -2.61
N ALA A 179 -3.48 -2.78 -3.75
CA ALA A 179 -2.86 -4.04 -4.13
C ALA A 179 -1.70 -4.42 -3.20
N SER A 180 -0.87 -3.45 -2.78
CA SER A 180 0.26 -3.68 -1.88
C SER A 180 -0.18 -4.21 -0.52
N TYR A 181 -1.15 -3.57 0.13
CA TYR A 181 -1.61 -3.99 1.45
C TYR A 181 -2.52 -5.23 1.42
N ALA A 182 -3.26 -5.45 0.33
CA ALA A 182 -3.94 -6.72 0.11
C ALA A 182 -2.93 -7.87 -0.01
N LEU A 183 -1.84 -7.67 -0.77
CA LEU A 183 -0.78 -8.65 -0.90
C LEU A 183 -0.08 -8.91 0.44
N LEU A 184 0.26 -7.87 1.20
CA LEU A 184 0.83 -8.00 2.54
C LEU A 184 -0.09 -8.81 3.46
N THR A 185 -1.40 -8.57 3.42
CA THR A 185 -2.38 -9.34 4.21
C THR A 185 -2.35 -10.83 3.85
N MET A 186 -2.30 -11.15 2.55
CA MET A 186 -2.21 -12.54 2.07
C MET A 186 -0.90 -13.21 2.48
N MET A 187 0.24 -12.51 2.38
CA MET A 187 1.55 -13.01 2.78
C MET A 187 1.61 -13.32 4.28
N VAL A 188 1.14 -12.38 5.11
CA VAL A 188 1.12 -12.56 6.57
C VAL A 188 0.16 -13.67 6.97
N ALA A 189 -1.03 -13.76 6.35
CA ALA A 189 -1.96 -14.85 6.58
C ALA A 189 -1.30 -16.20 6.31
N GLN A 190 -0.62 -16.37 5.17
CA GLN A 190 0.07 -17.60 4.80
C GLN A 190 1.13 -18.01 5.84
N VAL A 191 2.03 -17.11 6.23
CA VAL A 191 3.11 -17.45 7.17
C VAL A 191 2.62 -17.67 8.60
N CYS A 192 1.41 -17.20 8.91
CA CYS A 192 0.75 -17.43 10.21
C CYS A 192 -0.25 -18.59 10.19
N GLY A 193 -0.44 -19.28 9.04
CA GLY A 193 -1.39 -20.40 8.92
C GLY A 193 -2.86 -19.99 8.97
N LEU A 194 -3.18 -18.78 8.52
CA LEU A 194 -4.53 -18.21 8.47
C LEU A 194 -4.99 -18.02 7.02
N GLU A 195 -6.31 -17.94 6.83
CA GLU A 195 -6.88 -17.51 5.56
C GLU A 195 -6.91 -15.97 5.45
N PRO A 196 -6.77 -15.39 4.26
CA PRO A 196 -6.98 -13.96 4.07
C PRO A 196 -8.44 -13.56 4.35
N GLY A 197 -8.63 -12.52 5.16
CA GLY A 197 -9.92 -11.91 5.46
C GLY A 197 -10.17 -10.66 4.61
N ASP A 198 -10.37 -9.52 5.29
CA ASP A 198 -10.63 -8.24 4.64
C ASP A 198 -9.37 -7.34 4.63
N PHE A 199 -9.22 -6.58 3.56
CA PHE A 199 -8.41 -5.37 3.57
C PHE A 199 -9.34 -4.15 3.72
N VAL A 200 -9.12 -3.37 4.77
CA VAL A 200 -9.85 -2.13 5.06
C VAL A 200 -8.92 -0.95 4.85
N HIS A 201 -9.27 -0.06 3.94
CA HIS A 201 -8.47 1.11 3.58
C HIS A 201 -9.15 2.38 4.09
N THR A 202 -8.58 2.99 5.12
CA THR A 202 -9.09 4.22 5.76
C THR A 202 -8.20 5.39 5.38
N PHE A 203 -8.82 6.51 5.01
CA PHE A 203 -8.14 7.69 4.53
C PHE A 203 -8.33 8.89 5.45
N GLY A 204 -7.29 9.72 5.55
CA GLY A 204 -7.38 11.10 5.98
C GLY A 204 -7.73 12.03 4.82
N ASP A 205 -6.75 12.80 4.31
CA ASP A 205 -6.92 13.62 3.11
C ASP A 205 -6.82 12.74 1.86
N VAL A 206 -7.94 12.44 1.22
CA VAL A 206 -8.00 11.71 -0.04
C VAL A 206 -8.43 12.64 -1.16
N HIS A 207 -7.62 12.69 -2.23
CA HIS A 207 -7.72 13.75 -3.21
C HIS A 207 -7.45 13.29 -4.64
N ILE A 208 -7.93 14.10 -5.57
CA ILE A 208 -7.65 14.02 -7.00
C ILE A 208 -6.92 15.30 -7.38
N TYR A 209 -5.71 15.19 -7.96
CA TYR A 209 -4.99 16.33 -8.50
C TYR A 209 -5.75 16.95 -9.69
N ASN A 210 -5.69 18.26 -9.84
CA ASN A 210 -6.43 18.96 -10.89
C ASN A 210 -6.06 18.49 -12.30
N ASP A 211 -4.81 18.10 -12.52
CA ASP A 211 -4.31 17.56 -13.79
C ASP A 211 -4.65 16.06 -14.02
N HIS A 212 -5.32 15.42 -13.05
CA HIS A 212 -5.84 14.05 -13.21
C HIS A 212 -7.35 13.98 -13.44
N ARG A 213 -8.04 15.11 -13.58
CA ARG A 213 -9.50 15.14 -13.68
C ARG A 213 -10.01 14.37 -14.89
N GLU A 214 -9.46 14.62 -16.08
CA GLU A 214 -9.86 13.93 -17.31
C GLU A 214 -9.61 12.42 -17.24
N GLN A 215 -8.50 12.01 -16.59
CA GLN A 215 -8.13 10.63 -16.41
C GLN A 215 -9.12 9.87 -15.53
N VAL A 216 -9.55 10.44 -14.42
CA VAL A 216 -10.52 9.79 -13.52
C VAL A 216 -11.93 9.81 -14.14
N GLU A 217 -12.32 10.86 -14.85
CA GLU A 217 -13.58 10.91 -15.60
C GLU A 217 -13.62 9.80 -16.66
N LEU A 218 -12.54 9.62 -17.45
CA LEU A 218 -12.41 8.50 -18.38
C LEU A 218 -12.50 7.15 -17.65
N GLN A 219 -11.85 7.00 -16.52
CA GLN A 219 -11.86 5.75 -15.76
C GLN A 219 -13.25 5.40 -15.24
N LEU A 220 -14.06 6.40 -14.85
CA LEU A 220 -15.45 6.23 -14.43
C LEU A 220 -16.38 5.74 -15.54
N THR A 221 -16.03 5.91 -16.80
CA THR A 221 -16.80 5.36 -17.94
C THR A 221 -16.61 3.85 -18.12
N ARG A 222 -15.63 3.25 -17.44
CA ARG A 222 -15.25 1.85 -17.60
C ARG A 222 -15.91 0.97 -16.54
N THR A 223 -16.53 -0.12 -16.96
CA THR A 223 -17.13 -1.10 -16.04
C THR A 223 -16.03 -2.02 -15.47
N PRO A 224 -15.94 -2.19 -14.14
CA PRO A 224 -14.99 -3.13 -13.56
C PRO A 224 -15.21 -4.55 -14.10
N ARG A 225 -14.11 -5.24 -14.42
CA ARG A 225 -14.11 -6.64 -14.83
C ARG A 225 -13.87 -7.53 -13.61
N ARG A 226 -13.95 -8.85 -13.80
CA ARG A 226 -13.66 -9.83 -12.75
C ARG A 226 -12.28 -9.57 -12.14
N LEU A 227 -12.17 -9.73 -10.82
CA LEU A 227 -10.88 -9.65 -10.12
C LEU A 227 -9.96 -10.79 -10.53
N PRO A 228 -8.66 -10.51 -10.71
CA PRO A 228 -7.66 -11.54 -10.88
C PRO A 228 -7.44 -12.35 -9.60
N ARG A 229 -6.68 -13.42 -9.71
CA ARG A 229 -6.24 -14.22 -8.58
C ARG A 229 -4.74 -14.07 -8.39
N MET A 230 -4.32 -13.87 -7.15
CA MET A 230 -2.93 -13.91 -6.75
C MET A 230 -2.61 -15.29 -6.18
N LYS A 231 -1.69 -16.01 -6.82
CA LYS A 231 -1.09 -17.22 -6.26
C LYS A 231 0.23 -16.87 -5.61
N ILE A 232 0.41 -17.33 -4.38
CA ILE A 232 1.64 -17.19 -3.61
C ILE A 232 2.23 -18.58 -3.43
N ASN A 233 3.54 -18.73 -3.64
CA ASN A 233 4.25 -19.99 -3.42
C ASN A 233 3.97 -20.52 -2.01
N PRO A 234 3.27 -21.67 -1.84
CA PRO A 234 2.86 -22.17 -0.53
C PRO A 234 4.02 -22.69 0.32
N ASP A 235 5.19 -22.90 -0.26
CA ASP A 235 6.36 -23.42 0.45
C ASP A 235 7.07 -22.33 1.27
N VAL A 236 6.80 -21.05 1.00
CA VAL A 236 7.38 -19.94 1.77
C VAL A 236 6.65 -19.81 3.11
N LYS A 237 7.40 -19.97 4.22
CA LYS A 237 6.89 -19.97 5.59
C LYS A 237 7.44 -18.83 6.45
N ASP A 238 8.37 -18.05 5.91
CA ASP A 238 8.95 -16.87 6.55
C ASP A 238 8.68 -15.63 5.71
N ILE A 239 8.13 -14.59 6.35
CA ILE A 239 7.74 -13.33 5.68
C ILE A 239 8.92 -12.63 4.98
N PHE A 240 10.14 -12.83 5.46
CA PHE A 240 11.37 -12.22 4.93
C PHE A 240 12.02 -13.05 3.84
N SER A 241 11.51 -14.25 3.56
CA SER A 241 12.06 -15.17 2.55
C SER A 241 11.38 -15.07 1.19
N PHE A 242 10.30 -14.31 1.07
CA PHE A 242 9.61 -14.12 -0.20
C PHE A 242 10.48 -13.43 -1.24
N ARG A 243 10.35 -13.89 -2.48
CA ARG A 243 10.98 -13.32 -3.68
C ARG A 243 9.93 -12.99 -4.73
N TYR A 244 10.27 -12.21 -5.72
CA TYR A 244 9.35 -11.82 -6.79
C TYR A 244 8.71 -13.03 -7.48
N GLU A 245 9.48 -14.10 -7.69
CA GLU A 245 9.07 -15.33 -8.38
C GLU A 245 8.03 -16.15 -7.59
N ASP A 246 7.84 -15.86 -6.30
CA ASP A 246 6.84 -16.54 -5.48
C ASP A 246 5.41 -16.05 -5.73
N PHE A 247 5.24 -15.03 -6.56
CA PHE A 247 3.93 -14.42 -6.85
C PHE A 247 3.55 -14.62 -8.32
N THR A 248 2.36 -15.19 -8.54
CA THR A 248 1.80 -15.39 -9.88
C THR A 248 0.41 -14.79 -9.95
N LEU A 249 0.21 -13.82 -10.87
CA LEU A 249 -1.10 -13.23 -11.12
C LEU A 249 -1.79 -13.99 -12.24
N GLU A 250 -3.01 -14.49 -11.98
CA GLU A 250 -3.85 -15.20 -12.95
C GLU A 250 -5.10 -14.40 -13.28
N ASP A 251 -5.60 -14.56 -14.50
CA ASP A 251 -6.87 -14.01 -14.98
C ASP A 251 -6.96 -12.46 -14.90
N TYR A 252 -5.84 -11.75 -15.06
CA TYR A 252 -5.84 -10.29 -15.06
C TYR A 252 -6.15 -9.75 -16.46
N ASP A 253 -7.38 -9.23 -16.61
CA ASP A 253 -7.90 -8.65 -17.86
C ASP A 253 -8.29 -7.17 -17.64
N PRO A 254 -7.32 -6.24 -17.58
CA PRO A 254 -7.60 -4.83 -17.36
C PRO A 254 -7.91 -4.09 -18.68
N TYR A 255 -8.62 -2.97 -18.56
CA TYR A 255 -8.59 -1.96 -19.60
C TYR A 255 -7.18 -1.38 -19.78
N PRO A 256 -6.89 -0.75 -20.94
CA PRO A 256 -5.60 -0.12 -21.17
C PRO A 256 -5.22 0.90 -20.10
N THR A 257 -3.91 1.09 -19.91
CA THR A 257 -3.35 2.11 -19.02
C THR A 257 -3.90 3.50 -19.35
N ILE A 258 -4.21 4.27 -18.31
CA ILE A 258 -4.45 5.70 -18.39
C ILE A 258 -3.23 6.37 -17.76
N LYS A 259 -2.50 7.17 -18.55
CA LYS A 259 -1.30 7.89 -18.08
C LYS A 259 -1.70 9.09 -17.26
N GLY A 260 -0.99 9.38 -16.18
CA GLY A 260 -1.07 10.59 -15.38
C GLY A 260 0.33 11.09 -15.04
N LYS A 261 0.45 12.40 -14.85
CA LYS A 261 1.69 13.04 -14.41
C LYS A 261 1.84 12.85 -12.90
N VAL A 262 3.04 12.55 -12.43
CA VAL A 262 3.35 12.55 -10.99
C VAL A 262 3.48 13.99 -10.52
N SER A 263 2.78 14.36 -9.45
CA SER A 263 2.92 15.66 -8.78
C SER A 263 3.96 15.53 -7.67
N VAL A 264 5.09 16.27 -7.79
CA VAL A 264 6.26 16.23 -6.90
C VAL A 264 6.55 17.58 -6.26
#